data_58ef59cbf76ba5c4eada60251f7cfc50
#
_entry.id   58ef59cbf76ba5c4eada60251f7cfc50
#
_cell.length_a   1.000
_cell.length_b   1.000
_cell.length_c   1.000
_cell.angle_alpha   90.00
_cell.angle_beta   90.00
_cell.angle_gamma   90.00
#
_symmetry.space_group_name_H-M   'P 1'
#
loop_
_entity.id
_entity.type
_entity.pdbx_description
1 polymer ?
#
loop_
_entity_poly.entity_id
_entity_poly.type
_entity_poly.pdbx_seq_one_letter_code
_entity_poly.pdbx_strand_id
1 'polypeptide(L)'
;MESGASGVGLLRSSYMMMPGHAMDEQEQYLFYTSCLAAAKGKMVTVRTFDFGADRTMADAYQGVQSSKLGLRGIRSSLRNLPQMAVQICALMRAAAKGPLRVMFPMVTDIEDWDSAMQVVDHCRRKLTE
;
A
#
# COMPACT_ATOMS: atom_id res chain seq x y z
N MET A 1 14.60 -14.38 8.81
CA MET A 1 15.75 -13.44 8.73
C MET A 1 17.05 -14.06 9.21
N GLU A 2 17.16 -15.36 9.09
CA GLU A 2 18.37 -16.12 9.49
C GLU A 2 19.53 -15.92 8.51
N SER A 3 19.22 -15.42 7.29
CA SER A 3 20.21 -15.17 6.22
C SER A 3 21.00 -13.86 6.36
N GLY A 4 20.98 -13.18 7.52
CA GLY A 4 21.73 -11.96 7.76
C GLY A 4 21.09 -10.67 7.19
N ALA A 5 19.87 -10.72 6.63
CA ALA A 5 19.17 -9.53 6.14
C ALA A 5 18.90 -8.52 7.26
N SER A 6 19.14 -7.23 7.00
CA SER A 6 18.90 -6.12 7.94
C SER A 6 17.45 -5.64 7.97
N GLY A 7 16.60 -6.07 7.03
CA GLY A 7 15.19 -5.70 6.93
C GLY A 7 14.56 -6.20 5.64
N VAL A 8 13.31 -5.78 5.39
CA VAL A 8 12.59 -6.01 4.14
C VAL A 8 12.64 -4.73 3.31
N GLY A 9 13.43 -4.74 2.25
CA GLY A 9 13.62 -3.58 1.38
C GLY A 9 12.38 -3.19 0.58
N LEU A 10 11.54 -4.17 0.20
CA LEU A 10 10.27 -3.95 -0.46
C LEU A 10 9.32 -5.13 -0.24
N LEU A 11 8.16 -4.84 0.36
CA LEU A 11 7.00 -5.72 0.39
C LEU A 11 5.98 -5.21 -0.64
N ARG A 12 5.73 -6.00 -1.67
CA ARG A 12 4.71 -5.70 -2.68
C ARG A 12 3.34 -6.14 -2.16
N SER A 13 2.41 -5.18 -2.04
CA SER A 13 1.07 -5.44 -1.49
C SER A 13 0.02 -5.82 -2.54
N SER A 14 0.33 -5.71 -3.83
CA SER A 14 -0.64 -5.89 -4.92
C SER A 14 -1.32 -7.26 -4.93
N TYR A 15 -0.64 -8.32 -4.49
CA TYR A 15 -1.21 -9.66 -4.46
C TYR A 15 -2.31 -9.87 -3.40
N MET A 16 -2.48 -8.93 -2.47
CA MET A 16 -3.60 -8.94 -1.51
C MET A 16 -4.95 -8.61 -2.16
N MET A 17 -4.90 -8.07 -3.38
CA MET A 17 -6.07 -7.72 -4.17
C MET A 17 -6.34 -8.82 -5.18
N MET A 18 -7.02 -9.87 -4.76
CA MET A 18 -7.41 -10.97 -5.64
C MET A 18 -8.69 -10.63 -6.43
N PRO A 19 -8.87 -11.19 -7.65
CA PRO A 19 -10.13 -11.07 -8.38
C PRO A 19 -11.31 -11.50 -7.51
N GLY A 20 -12.30 -10.60 -7.36
CA GLY A 20 -13.51 -10.85 -6.58
C GLY A 20 -13.38 -10.69 -5.06
N HIS A 21 -12.18 -10.42 -4.54
CA HIS A 21 -11.98 -10.12 -3.12
C HIS A 21 -10.93 -9.03 -2.92
N ALA A 22 -11.39 -7.84 -2.58
CA ALA A 22 -10.52 -6.77 -2.11
C ALA A 22 -10.43 -6.84 -0.58
N MET A 23 -9.24 -7.03 -0.01
CA MET A 23 -9.05 -7.05 1.44
C MET A 23 -9.54 -5.75 2.06
N ASP A 24 -10.34 -5.86 3.11
CA ASP A 24 -10.75 -4.72 3.91
C ASP A 24 -9.61 -4.16 4.79
N GLU A 25 -9.87 -3.08 5.53
CA GLU A 25 -8.87 -2.44 6.40
C GLU A 25 -8.33 -3.41 7.46
N GLN A 26 -9.20 -4.24 8.04
CA GLN A 26 -8.82 -5.16 9.10
C GLN A 26 -7.97 -6.32 8.58
N GLU A 27 -8.33 -6.87 7.43
CA GLU A 27 -7.57 -7.94 6.78
C GLU A 27 -6.17 -7.45 6.38
N GLN A 28 -6.09 -6.24 5.80
CA GLN A 28 -4.81 -5.61 5.46
C GLN A 28 -3.97 -5.33 6.71
N TYR A 29 -4.57 -4.82 7.78
CA TYR A 29 -3.90 -4.59 9.07
C TYR A 29 -3.28 -5.88 9.62
N LEU A 30 -4.05 -6.98 9.66
CA LEU A 30 -3.57 -8.27 10.14
C LEU A 30 -2.41 -8.80 9.29
N PHE A 31 -2.50 -8.65 7.97
CA PHE A 31 -1.43 -9.02 7.07
C PHE A 31 -0.14 -8.25 7.35
N TYR A 32 -0.21 -6.91 7.40
CA TYR A 32 0.99 -6.10 7.67
C TYR A 32 1.58 -6.37 9.05
N THR A 33 0.74 -6.59 10.05
CA THR A 33 1.19 -6.94 11.40
C THR A 33 1.92 -8.28 11.42
N SER A 34 1.45 -9.28 10.69
CA SER A 34 2.13 -10.58 10.56
C SER A 34 3.51 -10.43 9.90
N CYS A 35 3.62 -9.57 8.87
CA CYS A 35 4.90 -9.27 8.22
C CYS A 35 5.88 -8.58 9.17
N LEU A 36 5.41 -7.63 9.98
CA LEU A 36 6.24 -6.95 10.99
C LEU A 36 6.71 -7.92 12.07
N ALA A 37 5.84 -8.82 12.54
CA ALA A 37 6.22 -9.86 13.50
C ALA A 37 7.30 -10.79 12.94
N ALA A 38 7.15 -11.23 11.69
CA ALA A 38 8.16 -12.04 11.00
C ALA A 38 9.49 -11.30 10.80
N ALA A 39 9.46 -9.97 10.70
CA ALA A 39 10.65 -9.14 10.56
C ALA A 39 11.43 -8.98 11.88
N LYS A 40 10.87 -9.39 13.03
CA LYS A 40 11.54 -9.39 14.34
C LYS A 40 12.17 -8.03 14.70
N GLY A 41 11.39 -6.96 14.58
CA GLY A 41 11.83 -5.59 14.89
C GLY A 41 12.70 -4.93 13.82
N LYS A 42 12.95 -5.58 12.68
CA LYS A 42 13.66 -4.96 11.55
C LYS A 42 12.71 -4.17 10.66
N MET A 43 13.25 -3.16 9.96
CA MET A 43 12.46 -2.29 9.07
C MET A 43 11.79 -3.07 7.95
N VAL A 44 10.50 -2.82 7.73
CA VAL A 44 9.73 -3.32 6.58
C VAL A 44 9.28 -2.13 5.73
N THR A 45 9.71 -2.09 4.48
CA THR A 45 9.22 -1.09 3.52
C THR A 45 8.08 -1.70 2.72
N VAL A 46 6.87 -1.14 2.84
CA VAL A 46 5.68 -1.59 2.11
C VAL A 46 5.41 -0.63 0.96
N ARG A 47 5.31 -1.16 -0.26
CA ARG A 47 4.84 -0.40 -1.42
C ARG A 47 3.31 -0.39 -1.43
N THR A 48 2.70 0.79 -1.58
CA THR A 48 1.24 0.89 -1.81
C THR A 48 0.86 0.22 -3.14
N PHE A 49 -0.44 0.01 -3.36
CA PHE A 49 -0.92 -0.68 -4.55
C PHE A 49 -0.41 -0.03 -5.84
N ASP A 50 -0.02 -0.86 -6.79
CA ASP A 50 0.41 -0.46 -8.12
C ASP A 50 -0.45 -1.23 -9.14
N PHE A 51 -1.69 -0.77 -9.28
CA PHE A 51 -2.64 -1.32 -10.26
C PHE A 51 -2.14 -1.01 -11.66
N GLY A 52 -2.01 -2.04 -12.49
CA GLY A 52 -1.49 -1.94 -13.85
C GLY A 52 -0.10 -2.53 -14.05
N ALA A 53 0.64 -2.89 -12.99
CA ALA A 53 1.90 -3.64 -13.09
C ALA A 53 1.67 -5.16 -13.14
N ASP A 54 0.67 -5.67 -12.43
CA ASP A 54 0.31 -7.09 -12.40
C ASP A 54 -0.92 -7.35 -13.27
N ARG A 55 -0.76 -8.17 -14.31
CA ARG A 55 -1.83 -8.55 -15.26
C ARG A 55 -3.05 -9.15 -14.57
N THR A 56 -2.86 -9.86 -13.47
CA THR A 56 -3.94 -10.46 -12.68
C THR A 56 -4.85 -9.45 -12.01
N MET A 57 -4.40 -8.21 -11.83
CA MET A 57 -5.16 -7.14 -11.18
C MET A 57 -5.92 -6.26 -12.19
N ALA A 58 -5.41 -6.11 -13.41
CA ALA A 58 -6.09 -5.39 -14.47
C ALA A 58 -7.44 -6.03 -14.84
N ASP A 59 -7.51 -7.37 -14.77
CA ASP A 59 -8.72 -8.14 -15.05
C ASP A 59 -9.76 -8.03 -13.92
N ALA A 60 -9.34 -7.75 -12.68
CA ALA A 60 -10.23 -7.61 -11.53
C ALA A 60 -10.91 -6.22 -11.46
N TYR A 61 -10.27 -5.19 -12.00
CA TYR A 61 -10.79 -3.83 -12.10
C TYR A 61 -11.18 -3.55 -13.54
N GLN A 62 -12.38 -3.96 -13.93
CA GLN A 62 -12.95 -3.71 -15.26
C GLN A 62 -12.78 -2.24 -15.66
N GLY A 63 -11.98 -1.96 -16.66
CA GLY A 63 -11.79 -0.64 -17.27
C GLY A 63 -10.45 0.04 -17.02
N VAL A 64 -9.54 -0.50 -16.21
CA VAL A 64 -8.17 0.02 -16.12
C VAL A 64 -7.29 -0.71 -17.12
N GLN A 65 -7.08 -0.11 -18.29
CA GLN A 65 -6.08 -0.64 -19.23
C GLN A 65 -4.70 -0.68 -18.54
N SER A 66 -4.08 -1.87 -18.54
CA SER A 66 -2.71 -2.07 -18.09
C SER A 66 -1.77 -1.21 -18.95
N SER A 67 -1.45 -0.03 -18.47
CA SER A 67 -0.49 0.86 -19.11
C SER A 67 0.86 0.77 -18.44
N LYS A 68 1.93 0.66 -19.23
CA LYS A 68 3.30 0.73 -18.70
C LYS A 68 3.65 2.12 -18.18
N LEU A 69 3.00 3.13 -18.72
CA LEU A 69 3.08 4.54 -18.36
C LEU A 69 1.67 5.11 -18.19
N GLY A 70 1.54 6.28 -17.57
CA GLY A 70 0.25 6.96 -17.42
C GLY A 70 -0.49 6.58 -16.13
N LEU A 71 -1.72 6.06 -16.26
CA LEU A 71 -2.58 5.77 -15.10
C LEU A 71 -2.19 4.48 -14.40
N ARG A 72 -1.15 4.55 -13.56
CA ARG A 72 -0.71 3.45 -12.68
C ARG A 72 -0.03 4.01 -11.43
N GLY A 73 0.33 3.13 -10.51
CA GLY A 73 1.00 3.50 -9.27
C GLY A 73 0.16 4.49 -8.46
N ILE A 74 0.78 5.54 -7.97
CA ILE A 74 0.11 6.55 -7.15
C ILE A 74 -1.08 7.21 -7.87
N ARG A 75 -0.98 7.49 -9.16
CA ARG A 75 -2.06 8.11 -9.94
C ARG A 75 -3.31 7.23 -10.01
N SER A 76 -3.12 5.92 -10.14
CA SER A 76 -4.23 4.97 -10.06
C SER A 76 -4.85 4.94 -8.66
N SER A 77 -4.04 4.96 -7.62
CA SER A 77 -4.51 5.00 -6.23
C SER A 77 -5.28 6.28 -5.92
N LEU A 78 -4.80 7.43 -6.40
CA LEU A 78 -5.47 8.74 -6.23
C LEU A 78 -6.81 8.83 -6.96
N ARG A 79 -7.05 8.01 -7.98
CA ARG A 79 -8.38 7.89 -8.61
C ARG A 79 -9.36 7.02 -7.80
N ASN A 80 -8.86 6.22 -6.88
CA ASN A 80 -9.68 5.40 -5.99
C ASN A 80 -9.35 5.72 -4.53
N LEU A 81 -9.67 6.94 -4.12
CA LEU A 81 -9.38 7.45 -2.78
C LEU A 81 -9.91 6.57 -1.64
N PRO A 82 -11.13 6.00 -1.71
CA PRO A 82 -11.62 5.12 -0.65
C PRO A 82 -10.69 3.93 -0.42
N GLN A 83 -10.24 3.27 -1.49
CA GLN A 83 -9.36 2.13 -1.38
C GLN A 83 -7.95 2.51 -0.93
N MET A 84 -7.43 3.65 -1.41
CA MET A 84 -6.16 4.19 -0.94
C MET A 84 -6.22 4.49 0.56
N ALA A 85 -7.30 5.10 1.04
CA ALA A 85 -7.50 5.39 2.46
C ALA A 85 -7.54 4.11 3.31
N VAL A 86 -8.25 3.08 2.87
CA VAL A 86 -8.26 1.76 3.53
C VAL A 86 -6.85 1.23 3.70
N GLN A 87 -6.03 1.24 2.65
CA GLN A 87 -4.65 0.78 2.74
C GLN A 87 -3.79 1.63 3.67
N ILE A 88 -3.87 2.96 3.57
CA ILE A 88 -3.08 3.87 4.41
C ILE A 88 -3.48 3.74 5.88
N CYS A 89 -4.78 3.68 6.21
CA CYS A 89 -5.24 3.45 7.57
C CYS A 89 -4.71 2.12 8.14
N ALA A 90 -4.78 1.03 7.37
CA ALA A 90 -4.26 -0.27 7.78
C ALA A 90 -2.75 -0.23 8.04
N LEU A 91 -1.97 0.44 7.17
CA LEU A 91 -0.53 0.62 7.33
C LEU A 91 -0.18 1.46 8.57
N MET A 92 -0.91 2.54 8.82
CA MET A 92 -0.72 3.38 10.01
C MET A 92 -0.99 2.63 11.31
N ARG A 93 -2.07 1.84 11.35
CA ARG A 93 -2.39 0.96 12.49
C ARG A 93 -1.28 -0.07 12.71
N ALA A 94 -0.79 -0.68 11.63
CA ALA A 94 0.29 -1.67 11.70
C ALA A 94 1.62 -1.05 12.16
N ALA A 95 1.91 0.20 11.81
CA ALA A 95 3.13 0.91 12.22
C ALA A 95 3.26 1.05 13.75
N ALA A 96 2.17 0.99 14.51
CA ALA A 96 2.21 0.92 15.98
C ALA A 96 2.78 -0.41 16.51
N LYS A 97 2.94 -1.43 15.66
CA LYS A 97 3.42 -2.78 16.03
C LYS A 97 4.89 -3.03 15.67
N GLY A 98 5.52 -2.14 14.90
CA GLY A 98 6.92 -2.27 14.52
C GLY A 98 7.37 -1.26 13.47
N PRO A 99 8.67 -1.23 13.16
CA PRO A 99 9.22 -0.26 12.23
C PRO A 99 8.75 -0.53 10.79
N LEU A 100 7.95 0.40 10.27
CA LEU A 100 7.34 0.34 8.96
C LEU A 100 7.62 1.62 8.17
N ARG A 101 7.93 1.46 6.90
CA ARG A 101 8.08 2.53 5.93
C ARG A 101 7.10 2.31 4.78
N VAL A 102 6.46 3.37 4.32
CA VAL A 102 5.56 3.33 3.17
C VAL A 102 6.26 3.92 1.94
N MET A 103 6.15 3.24 0.81
CA MET A 103 6.66 3.70 -0.49
C MET A 103 5.49 3.88 -1.45
N PHE A 104 5.31 5.09 -1.96
CA PHE A 104 4.36 5.39 -3.03
C PHE A 104 5.02 5.15 -4.38
N PRO A 105 4.46 4.27 -5.23
CA PRO A 105 5.07 3.96 -6.52
C PRO A 105 4.77 5.05 -7.55
N MET A 106 5.77 5.36 -8.38
CA MET A 106 5.66 6.20 -9.56
C MET A 106 5.17 7.64 -9.29
N VAL A 107 5.61 8.24 -8.20
CA VAL A 107 5.46 9.69 -7.99
C VAL A 107 6.25 10.42 -9.07
N THR A 108 5.60 11.29 -9.85
CA THR A 108 6.23 11.98 -10.97
C THR A 108 6.32 13.49 -10.79
N ASP A 109 5.46 14.06 -9.96
CA ASP A 109 5.42 15.49 -9.67
C ASP A 109 5.04 15.75 -8.21
N ILE A 110 5.11 17.03 -7.82
CA ILE A 110 4.80 17.44 -6.45
C ILE A 110 3.31 17.33 -6.13
N GLU A 111 2.45 17.46 -7.11
CA GLU A 111 0.99 17.36 -6.94
C GLU A 111 0.58 15.92 -6.61
N ASP A 112 1.22 14.92 -7.21
CA ASP A 112 1.04 13.50 -6.86
C ASP A 112 1.39 13.28 -5.37
N TRP A 113 2.49 13.87 -4.90
CA TRP A 113 2.94 13.78 -3.52
C TRP A 113 1.99 14.48 -2.56
N ASP A 114 1.64 15.74 -2.84
CA ASP A 114 0.77 16.54 -1.98
C ASP A 114 -0.61 15.88 -1.83
N SER A 115 -1.15 15.35 -2.93
CA SER A 115 -2.41 14.62 -2.93
C SER A 115 -2.34 13.35 -2.06
N ALA A 116 -1.23 12.61 -2.13
CA ALA A 116 -1.02 11.44 -1.27
C ALA A 116 -0.93 11.83 0.21
N MET A 117 -0.24 12.94 0.51
CA MET A 117 -0.12 13.44 1.90
C MET A 117 -1.46 13.91 2.46
N GLN A 118 -2.37 14.45 1.66
CA GLN A 118 -3.73 14.76 2.10
C GLN A 118 -4.49 13.50 2.54
N VAL A 119 -4.33 12.37 1.84
CA VAL A 119 -4.92 11.09 2.25
C VAL A 119 -4.29 10.59 3.55
N VAL A 120 -2.97 10.70 3.68
CA VAL A 120 -2.25 10.34 4.93
C VAL A 120 -2.76 11.15 6.11
N ASP A 121 -2.91 12.47 5.95
CA ASP A 121 -3.39 13.36 7.02
C ASP A 121 -4.86 13.11 7.36
N HIS A 122 -5.68 12.77 6.37
CA HIS A 122 -7.07 12.34 6.61
C HIS A 122 -7.11 11.07 7.47
N CYS A 123 -6.33 10.04 7.10
CA CYS A 123 -6.25 8.80 7.85
C CYS A 123 -5.70 9.02 9.28
N ARG A 124 -4.69 9.89 9.43
CA ARG A 124 -4.14 10.24 10.75
C ARG A 124 -5.22 10.82 11.66
N ARG A 125 -6.00 11.79 11.18
CA ARG A 125 -7.10 12.38 11.96
C ARG A 125 -8.11 11.31 12.37
N LYS A 126 -8.58 10.50 11.42
CA LYS A 126 -9.53 9.41 11.67
C LYS A 126 -9.07 8.41 12.74
N LEU A 127 -7.77 8.18 12.86
CA LEU A 127 -7.21 7.22 13.84
C LEU A 127 -6.92 7.85 15.21
N THR A 128 -7.02 9.17 15.35
CA THR A 128 -6.80 9.90 16.61
C THR A 128 -8.10 10.39 17.26
N GLU A 129 -9.23 10.26 16.57
CA GLU A 129 -10.59 10.46 17.10
C GLU A 129 -11.08 9.22 17.87
#